data_09a1a9eb4273b5840e74d8a46a5b07b0
#
_entry.id   09a1a9eb4273b5840e74d8a46a5b07b0
#
_cell.length_a   1.000
_cell.length_b   1.000
_cell.length_c   1.000
_cell.angle_alpha   90.00
_cell.angle_beta   90.00
_cell.angle_gamma   90.00
#
_symmetry.space_group_name_H-M   'P 1'
#
loop_
_entity.id
_entity.type
_entity.pdbx_description
1 polymer ?
#
loop_
_entity_poly.entity_id
_entity_poly.type
_entity_poly.pdbx_seq_one_letter_code
_entity_poly.pdbx_strand_id
1 'polypeptide(L)'
;TYGMVSGVHRYQYPSGTILEYTDCIQTDAAINPGNSGGPLFDAGGRLVGIVGRGSFEKRGRVNVGVGYAISINQIKNFLGHLHSGRIVDHATLGATVASDREGRVLVDDILEQSDAYRRGLRYDDEIVALGGRDITSVNQLKNILGTFPRGWRVPLTFRRAGIANRCFVRLAGLHHEGELAALVQRGAHAPPAPTPRS
;
A
#
# COMPACT_ATOMS: atom_id res chain seq x y z
N THR A 1 13.23 -21.44 -1.04
CA THR A 1 13.85 -20.74 -2.18
C THR A 1 14.78 -19.64 -1.68
N TYR A 2 15.81 -19.33 -2.45
CA TYR A 2 16.77 -18.25 -2.20
C TYR A 2 16.69 -17.25 -3.35
N GLY A 3 17.04 -16.00 -3.08
CA GLY A 3 17.12 -14.93 -4.06
C GLY A 3 17.64 -13.66 -3.45
N MET A 4 17.66 -12.59 -4.24
CA MET A 4 18.09 -11.26 -3.82
C MET A 4 16.90 -10.30 -3.80
N VAL A 5 17.00 -9.26 -2.97
CA VAL A 5 16.09 -8.13 -3.01
C VAL A 5 16.44 -7.29 -4.24
N SER A 6 15.53 -7.28 -5.22
CA SER A 6 15.68 -6.53 -6.49
C SER A 6 15.13 -5.10 -6.37
N GLY A 7 14.37 -4.81 -5.31
CA GLY A 7 13.83 -3.48 -5.06
C GLY A 7 13.02 -3.40 -3.78
N VAL A 8 12.87 -2.19 -3.28
CA VAL A 8 12.03 -1.87 -2.12
C VAL A 8 11.06 -0.75 -2.49
N HIS A 9 10.05 -0.56 -1.66
CA HIS A 9 9.03 0.49 -1.85
C HIS A 9 8.31 0.38 -3.20
N ARG A 10 8.02 -0.86 -3.65
CA ARG A 10 7.31 -1.10 -4.91
C ARG A 10 5.80 -1.01 -4.72
N TYR A 11 5.15 -0.31 -5.64
CA TYR A 11 3.70 -0.24 -5.74
C TYR A 11 3.22 -1.17 -6.86
N GLN A 12 2.23 -1.99 -6.54
CA GLN A 12 1.59 -2.88 -7.51
C GLN A 12 0.11 -2.53 -7.63
N TYR A 13 -0.30 -2.18 -8.84
CA TYR A 13 -1.70 -1.91 -9.13
C TYR A 13 -2.58 -3.15 -8.89
N PRO A 14 -3.84 -2.95 -8.46
CA PRO A 14 -4.80 -4.02 -8.37
C PRO A 14 -4.95 -4.70 -9.74
N SER A 15 -4.90 -6.01 -9.76
CA SER A 15 -5.18 -6.78 -10.98
C SER A 15 -6.18 -7.87 -10.65
N GLY A 16 -7.44 -7.66 -11.04
CA GLY A 16 -8.53 -8.59 -10.78
C GLY A 16 -9.06 -8.63 -9.34
N THR A 17 -8.50 -7.82 -8.45
CA THR A 17 -8.97 -7.62 -7.07
C THR A 17 -8.90 -6.14 -6.74
N ILE A 18 -9.58 -5.69 -5.69
CA ILE A 18 -9.45 -4.32 -5.19
C ILE A 18 -8.21 -4.13 -4.29
N LEU A 19 -7.46 -5.20 -4.04
CA LEU A 19 -6.31 -5.17 -3.14
C LEU A 19 -5.11 -4.54 -3.84
N GLU A 20 -4.65 -3.43 -3.29
CA GLU A 20 -3.40 -2.79 -3.67
C GLU A 20 -2.25 -3.40 -2.88
N TYR A 21 -1.13 -3.63 -3.55
CA TYR A 21 0.12 -4.01 -2.90
C TYR A 21 1.03 -2.79 -2.85
N THR A 22 1.16 -2.22 -1.66
CA THR A 22 1.95 -1.01 -1.43
C THR A 22 3.21 -1.33 -0.66
N ASP A 23 4.25 -0.52 -0.85
CA ASP A 23 5.52 -0.57 -0.12
C ASP A 23 6.17 -1.97 -0.11
N CYS A 24 6.00 -2.72 -1.22
CA CYS A 24 6.45 -4.09 -1.30
C CYS A 24 7.97 -4.21 -1.44
N ILE A 25 8.48 -5.33 -0.94
CA ILE A 25 9.81 -5.84 -1.25
C ILE A 25 9.70 -6.65 -2.53
N GLN A 26 10.48 -6.31 -3.54
CA GLN A 26 10.64 -7.09 -4.77
C GLN A 26 11.84 -8.02 -4.64
N THR A 27 11.67 -9.29 -5.01
CA THR A 27 12.72 -10.30 -4.98
C THR A 27 12.69 -11.17 -6.25
N ASP A 28 13.83 -11.70 -6.65
CA ASP A 28 13.95 -12.71 -7.71
C ASP A 28 13.83 -14.13 -7.16
N ALA A 29 13.72 -14.32 -5.86
CA ALA A 29 13.44 -15.61 -5.25
C ALA A 29 12.19 -16.23 -5.88
N ALA A 30 12.28 -17.50 -6.29
CA ALA A 30 11.16 -18.18 -6.95
C ALA A 30 9.94 -18.27 -6.03
N ILE A 31 8.90 -17.50 -6.37
CA ILE A 31 7.60 -17.54 -5.70
C ILE A 31 6.66 -18.37 -6.58
N ASN A 32 6.35 -19.59 -6.13
CA ASN A 32 5.47 -20.53 -6.80
C ASN A 32 4.12 -20.62 -6.07
N PRO A 33 3.08 -21.16 -6.73
CA PRO A 33 1.82 -21.49 -6.06
C PRO A 33 2.07 -22.32 -4.80
N GLY A 34 1.51 -21.88 -3.66
CA GLY A 34 1.75 -22.47 -2.34
C GLY A 34 2.69 -21.63 -1.44
N ASN A 35 3.54 -20.78 -2.00
CA ASN A 35 4.41 -19.90 -1.21
C ASN A 35 3.70 -18.66 -0.65
N SER A 36 2.58 -18.24 -1.24
CA SER A 36 1.82 -17.06 -0.80
C SER A 36 1.34 -17.22 0.64
N GLY A 37 1.50 -16.17 1.43
CA GLY A 37 1.27 -16.18 2.89
C GLY A 37 2.45 -16.67 3.70
N GLY A 38 3.48 -17.27 3.06
CA GLY A 38 4.70 -17.70 3.72
C GLY A 38 5.64 -16.53 4.08
N PRO A 39 6.57 -16.75 5.01
CA PRO A 39 7.49 -15.73 5.46
C PRO A 39 8.62 -15.49 4.46
N LEU A 40 9.06 -14.23 4.34
CA LEU A 40 10.32 -13.83 3.71
C LEU A 40 11.31 -13.47 4.80
N PHE A 41 12.41 -14.24 4.89
CA PHE A 41 13.49 -13.98 5.86
C PHE A 41 14.72 -13.38 5.17
N ASP A 42 15.45 -12.54 5.89
CA ASP A 42 16.80 -12.14 5.47
C ASP A 42 17.83 -13.23 5.80
N ALA A 43 19.08 -13.02 5.39
CA ALA A 43 20.18 -13.96 5.64
C ALA A 43 20.50 -14.14 7.14
N GLY A 44 20.05 -13.23 8.01
CA GLY A 44 20.18 -13.34 9.47
C GLY A 44 18.99 -14.02 10.14
N GLY A 45 18.04 -14.57 9.38
CA GLY A 45 16.85 -15.25 9.89
C GLY A 45 15.78 -14.30 10.43
N ARG A 46 15.85 -12.98 10.15
CA ARG A 46 14.83 -12.01 10.57
C ARG A 46 13.72 -11.97 9.54
N LEU A 47 12.47 -11.97 10.02
CA LEU A 47 11.29 -11.81 9.17
C LEU A 47 11.27 -10.38 8.60
N VAL A 48 11.37 -10.25 7.28
CA VAL A 48 11.36 -8.97 6.56
C VAL A 48 10.05 -8.74 5.79
N GLY A 49 9.27 -9.78 5.53
CA GLY A 49 8.00 -9.66 4.84
C GLY A 49 7.20 -10.95 4.79
N ILE A 50 5.99 -10.84 4.23
CA ILE A 50 5.11 -11.98 3.91
C ILE A 50 4.93 -12.03 2.40
N VAL A 51 5.17 -13.19 1.80
CA VAL A 51 5.02 -13.41 0.36
C VAL A 51 3.57 -13.17 -0.05
N GLY A 52 3.36 -12.21 -0.95
CA GLY A 52 2.03 -11.84 -1.40
C GLY A 52 1.73 -12.29 -2.82
N ARG A 53 2.63 -11.97 -3.76
CA ARG A 53 2.37 -12.15 -5.18
C ARG A 53 3.64 -12.50 -5.96
N GLY A 54 3.51 -13.46 -6.89
CA GLY A 54 4.51 -13.73 -7.93
C GLY A 54 4.00 -13.25 -9.29
N SER A 55 4.90 -12.88 -10.18
CA SER A 55 4.60 -12.71 -11.59
C SER A 55 4.77 -14.05 -12.30
N PHE A 56 3.74 -14.49 -13.01
CA PHE A 56 3.72 -15.76 -13.73
C PHE A 56 3.48 -15.52 -15.21
N GLU A 57 4.15 -16.30 -16.06
CA GLU A 57 3.81 -16.37 -17.46
C GLU A 57 2.42 -16.98 -17.64
N LYS A 58 1.58 -16.37 -18.51
CA LYS A 58 0.15 -16.74 -18.66
C LYS A 58 -0.07 -18.21 -19.05
N ARG A 59 0.89 -18.88 -19.70
CA ARG A 59 0.75 -20.23 -20.25
C ARG A 59 1.30 -21.37 -19.38
N GLY A 60 2.24 -21.12 -18.46
CA GLY A 60 2.91 -22.21 -17.74
C GLY A 60 2.91 -22.12 -16.23
N ARG A 61 2.39 -21.04 -15.62
CA ARG A 61 2.53 -20.76 -14.18
C ARG A 61 3.98 -20.79 -13.69
N VAL A 62 4.92 -20.52 -14.59
CA VAL A 62 6.33 -20.44 -14.27
C VAL A 62 6.63 -19.05 -13.76
N ASN A 63 7.31 -18.96 -12.62
CA ASN A 63 7.78 -17.68 -12.06
C ASN A 63 8.81 -17.07 -13.04
N VAL A 64 8.56 -15.85 -13.45
CA VAL A 64 9.45 -15.09 -14.36
C VAL A 64 10.55 -14.29 -13.61
N GLY A 65 10.90 -14.70 -12.40
CA GLY A 65 11.96 -14.06 -11.61
C GLY A 65 11.53 -12.76 -10.93
N VAL A 66 10.23 -12.53 -10.76
CA VAL A 66 9.70 -11.35 -10.07
C VAL A 66 8.66 -11.76 -9.04
N GLY A 67 8.98 -11.54 -7.78
CA GLY A 67 8.11 -11.77 -6.65
C GLY A 67 7.96 -10.54 -5.78
N TYR A 68 6.84 -10.42 -5.08
CA TYR A 68 6.55 -9.32 -4.18
C TYR A 68 6.12 -9.84 -2.81
N ALA A 69 6.69 -9.25 -1.77
CA ALA A 69 6.31 -9.49 -0.38
C ALA A 69 5.85 -8.20 0.27
N ILE A 70 4.80 -8.28 1.07
CA ILE A 70 4.34 -7.18 1.92
C ILE A 70 5.39 -6.98 3.01
N SER A 71 5.91 -5.76 3.16
CA SER A 71 6.98 -5.50 4.13
C SER A 71 6.49 -5.68 5.57
N ILE A 72 7.37 -6.22 6.43
CA ILE A 72 7.06 -6.37 7.86
C ILE A 72 6.77 -5.02 8.53
N ASN A 73 7.33 -3.93 8.02
CA ASN A 73 7.09 -2.59 8.54
C ASN A 73 5.64 -2.15 8.29
N GLN A 74 5.09 -2.45 7.11
CA GLN A 74 3.67 -2.23 6.83
C GLN A 74 2.80 -3.10 7.74
N ILE A 75 3.09 -4.40 7.83
CA ILE A 75 2.32 -5.35 8.63
C ILE A 75 2.23 -4.89 10.09
N LYS A 76 3.34 -4.39 10.68
CA LYS A 76 3.35 -3.87 12.05
C LYS A 76 2.33 -2.76 12.28
N ASN A 77 2.11 -1.87 11.31
CA ASN A 77 1.12 -0.80 11.42
C ASN A 77 -0.32 -1.34 11.48
N PHE A 78 -0.57 -2.52 10.91
CA PHE A 78 -1.89 -3.15 10.85
C PHE A 78 -2.12 -4.19 11.95
N LEU A 79 -1.08 -4.62 12.70
CA LEU A 79 -1.17 -5.72 13.67
C LEU A 79 -2.29 -5.52 14.70
N GLY A 80 -2.46 -4.31 15.22
CA GLY A 80 -3.51 -4.04 16.22
C GLY A 80 -4.93 -4.30 15.66
N HIS A 81 -5.16 -3.96 14.40
CA HIS A 81 -6.43 -4.23 13.71
C HIS A 81 -6.59 -5.73 13.42
N LEU A 82 -5.53 -6.39 12.94
CA LEU A 82 -5.56 -7.83 12.67
C LEU A 82 -5.87 -8.63 13.94
N HIS A 83 -5.25 -8.31 15.07
CA HIS A 83 -5.54 -8.94 16.35
C HIS A 83 -6.95 -8.68 16.89
N SER A 84 -7.52 -7.51 16.59
CA SER A 84 -8.88 -7.16 17.02
C SER A 84 -9.98 -7.81 16.17
N GLY A 85 -9.64 -8.46 15.07
CA GLY A 85 -10.60 -9.00 14.09
C GLY A 85 -11.43 -7.93 13.37
N ARG A 86 -11.07 -6.65 13.49
CA ARG A 86 -11.78 -5.56 12.82
C ARG A 86 -11.34 -5.46 11.37
N ILE A 87 -12.30 -5.20 10.51
CA ILE A 87 -12.02 -4.83 9.11
C ILE A 87 -11.27 -3.50 9.14
N VAL A 88 -10.12 -3.47 8.48
CA VAL A 88 -9.29 -2.28 8.33
C VAL A 88 -9.07 -2.00 6.86
N ASP A 89 -9.03 -0.72 6.52
CA ASP A 89 -8.80 -0.23 5.18
C ASP A 89 -7.45 0.49 5.08
N HIS A 90 -6.89 0.53 3.88
CA HIS A 90 -5.78 1.42 3.54
C HIS A 90 -6.22 2.87 3.61
N ALA A 91 -5.25 3.74 3.82
CA ALA A 91 -5.48 5.15 4.06
C ALA A 91 -5.46 5.99 2.79
N THR A 92 -6.23 7.09 2.82
CA THR A 92 -6.17 8.18 1.85
C THR A 92 -6.15 9.54 2.54
N LEU A 93 -5.65 10.55 1.84
CA LEU A 93 -5.77 11.96 2.26
C LEU A 93 -7.16 12.53 1.98
N GLY A 94 -7.98 11.83 1.18
CA GLY A 94 -9.20 12.40 0.61
C GLY A 94 -8.90 13.44 -0.47
N ALA A 95 -7.79 13.27 -1.16
CA ALA A 95 -7.33 14.11 -2.27
C ALA A 95 -6.77 13.24 -3.39
N THR A 96 -6.93 13.68 -4.63
CA THR A 96 -6.20 13.18 -5.78
C THR A 96 -4.99 14.05 -6.04
N VAL A 97 -3.97 13.49 -6.68
CA VAL A 97 -2.73 14.20 -6.98
C VAL A 97 -2.26 13.87 -8.38
N ALA A 98 -1.57 14.83 -8.99
CA ALA A 98 -0.92 14.68 -10.29
C ALA A 98 0.54 15.17 -10.22
N SER A 99 1.38 14.70 -11.14
CA SER A 99 2.72 15.28 -11.32
C SER A 99 2.65 16.41 -12.35
N ASP A 100 3.29 17.53 -12.04
CA ASP A 100 3.50 18.58 -13.01
C ASP A 100 4.70 18.29 -13.94
N ARG A 101 5.07 19.25 -14.80
CA ARG A 101 6.19 19.13 -15.74
C ARG A 101 7.55 19.08 -15.07
N GLU A 102 7.66 19.64 -13.88
CA GLU A 102 8.86 19.66 -13.03
C GLU A 102 8.97 18.42 -12.15
N GLY A 103 7.97 17.52 -12.17
CA GLY A 103 7.92 16.29 -11.37
C GLY A 103 7.42 16.49 -9.94
N ARG A 104 6.93 17.71 -9.60
CA ARG A 104 6.32 17.97 -8.28
C ARG A 104 4.97 17.27 -8.18
N VAL A 105 4.59 16.85 -7.00
CA VAL A 105 3.31 16.19 -6.72
C VAL A 105 2.33 17.22 -6.22
N LEU A 106 1.38 17.62 -7.06
CA LEU A 106 0.39 18.66 -6.77
C LEU A 106 -0.96 18.02 -6.45
N VAL A 107 -1.71 18.67 -5.55
CA VAL A 107 -3.11 18.34 -5.29
C VAL A 107 -3.95 18.73 -6.49
N ASP A 108 -4.57 17.75 -7.13
CA ASP A 108 -5.42 17.92 -8.32
C ASP A 108 -6.90 18.07 -7.96
N ASP A 109 -7.35 17.39 -6.91
CA ASP A 109 -8.67 17.55 -6.31
C ASP A 109 -8.62 17.18 -4.82
N ILE A 110 -9.54 17.73 -4.02
CA ILE A 110 -9.61 17.46 -2.58
C ILE A 110 -11.04 17.54 -2.07
N LEU A 111 -11.44 16.53 -1.31
CA LEU A 111 -12.73 16.49 -0.64
C LEU A 111 -12.75 17.50 0.52
N GLU A 112 -13.68 18.46 0.49
CA GLU A 112 -13.81 19.48 1.53
C GLU A 112 -14.09 18.92 2.93
N GLN A 113 -14.75 17.75 3.00
CA GLN A 113 -14.99 17.03 4.24
C GLN A 113 -13.78 16.26 4.76
N SER A 114 -12.67 16.18 4.00
CA SER A 114 -11.45 15.51 4.45
C SER A 114 -10.77 16.27 5.60
N ASP A 115 -10.05 15.55 6.47
CA ASP A 115 -9.27 16.21 7.51
C ASP A 115 -8.10 17.00 6.92
N ALA A 116 -7.55 16.57 5.79
CA ALA A 116 -6.50 17.29 5.08
C ALA A 116 -6.98 18.68 4.62
N TYR A 117 -8.19 18.77 4.06
CA TYR A 117 -8.78 20.08 3.70
C TYR A 117 -9.00 20.95 4.93
N ARG A 118 -9.57 20.39 6.01
CA ARG A 118 -9.76 21.14 7.29
C ARG A 118 -8.45 21.60 7.92
N ARG A 119 -7.33 20.90 7.64
CA ARG A 119 -5.98 21.28 8.09
C ARG A 119 -5.27 22.25 7.15
N GLY A 120 -5.94 22.68 6.10
CA GLY A 120 -5.45 23.75 5.23
C GLY A 120 -4.88 23.29 3.89
N LEU A 121 -4.84 21.97 3.58
CA LEU A 121 -4.45 21.49 2.25
C LEU A 121 -5.49 21.95 1.21
N ARG A 122 -5.05 22.41 0.04
CA ARG A 122 -5.90 22.94 -1.03
C ARG A 122 -5.43 22.42 -2.38
N TYR A 123 -6.25 22.63 -3.39
CA TYR A 123 -5.89 22.48 -4.79
C TYR A 123 -4.58 23.23 -5.09
N ASP A 124 -3.75 22.66 -5.96
CA ASP A 124 -2.45 23.17 -6.41
C ASP A 124 -1.35 23.26 -5.31
N ASP A 125 -1.60 22.77 -4.09
CA ASP A 125 -0.55 22.61 -3.10
C ASP A 125 0.41 21.47 -3.51
N GLU A 126 1.71 21.68 -3.38
CA GLU A 126 2.73 20.66 -3.56
C GLU A 126 2.85 19.81 -2.29
N ILE A 127 2.62 18.50 -2.39
CA ILE A 127 2.87 17.57 -1.28
C ILE A 127 4.36 17.24 -1.23
N VAL A 128 5.02 17.63 -0.15
CA VAL A 128 6.47 17.50 0.04
C VAL A 128 6.83 16.28 0.87
N ALA A 129 6.08 16.01 1.94
CA ALA A 129 6.33 14.85 2.81
C ALA A 129 5.06 14.37 3.50
N LEU A 130 4.98 13.07 3.76
CA LEU A 130 3.90 12.43 4.51
C LEU A 130 4.46 11.34 5.43
N GLY A 131 4.00 11.32 6.69
CA GLY A 131 4.42 10.31 7.65
C GLY A 131 5.91 10.33 7.96
N GLY A 132 6.58 11.49 7.76
CA GLY A 132 8.02 11.64 7.94
C GLY A 132 8.88 11.16 6.75
N ARG A 133 8.26 10.81 5.62
CA ARG A 133 8.92 10.38 4.38
C ARG A 133 8.69 11.42 3.28
N ASP A 134 9.75 11.75 2.55
CA ASP A 134 9.68 12.70 1.43
C ASP A 134 8.88 12.13 0.26
N ILE A 135 8.21 13.01 -0.47
CA ILE A 135 7.39 12.68 -1.64
C ILE A 135 8.06 13.27 -2.88
N THR A 136 8.46 12.41 -3.80
CA THR A 136 9.07 12.79 -5.08
C THR A 136 8.29 12.27 -6.29
N SER A 137 7.20 11.52 -6.06
CA SER A 137 6.32 11.02 -7.11
C SER A 137 4.95 10.64 -6.56
N VAL A 138 3.96 10.61 -7.46
CA VAL A 138 2.60 10.13 -7.15
C VAL A 138 2.62 8.69 -6.64
N ASN A 139 3.44 7.83 -7.25
CA ASN A 139 3.57 6.43 -6.80
C ASN A 139 4.16 6.32 -5.40
N GLN A 140 5.10 7.19 -5.05
CA GLN A 140 5.67 7.21 -3.70
C GLN A 140 4.63 7.65 -2.66
N LEU A 141 3.81 8.67 -2.98
CA LEU A 141 2.71 9.07 -2.09
C LEU A 141 1.73 7.91 -1.87
N LYS A 142 1.32 7.20 -2.94
CA LYS A 142 0.45 6.02 -2.85
C LYS A 142 1.08 4.92 -2.00
N ASN A 143 2.36 4.62 -2.22
CA ASN A 143 3.11 3.66 -1.42
C ASN A 143 3.10 4.01 0.07
N ILE A 144 3.34 5.26 0.40
CA ILE A 144 3.38 5.71 1.80
C ILE A 144 1.99 5.66 2.42
N LEU A 145 0.96 6.15 1.74
CA LEU A 145 -0.43 6.09 2.20
C LEU A 145 -0.86 4.65 2.50
N GLY A 146 -0.56 3.71 1.61
CA GLY A 146 -0.91 2.31 1.79
C GLY A 146 -0.21 1.61 2.96
N THR A 147 0.84 2.21 3.54
CA THR A 147 1.46 1.66 4.75
C THR A 147 0.69 2.01 6.03
N PHE A 148 -0.30 2.89 5.96
CA PHE A 148 -1.06 3.34 7.12
C PHE A 148 -2.49 2.78 7.11
N PRO A 149 -2.99 2.32 8.25
CA PRO A 149 -4.42 2.07 8.42
C PRO A 149 -5.22 3.37 8.40
N ARG A 150 -6.46 3.31 7.93
CA ARG A 150 -7.40 4.43 8.07
C ARG A 150 -7.49 4.89 9.54
N GLY A 151 -7.70 6.18 9.75
CA GLY A 151 -7.86 6.78 11.07
C GLY A 151 -6.57 7.19 11.74
N TRP A 152 -5.40 6.78 11.24
CA TRP A 152 -4.13 7.22 11.78
C TRP A 152 -3.91 8.70 11.55
N ARG A 153 -3.21 9.32 12.50
CA ARG A 153 -2.83 10.73 12.43
C ARG A 153 -1.34 10.82 12.13
N VAL A 154 -1.03 11.41 10.98
CA VAL A 154 0.35 11.48 10.47
C VAL A 154 0.75 12.91 10.14
N PRO A 155 2.05 13.26 10.22
CA PRO A 155 2.52 14.56 9.78
C PRO A 155 2.43 14.69 8.26
N LEU A 156 1.94 15.82 7.78
CA LEU A 156 1.90 16.23 6.39
C LEU A 156 2.67 17.52 6.23
N THR A 157 3.57 17.57 5.25
CA THR A 157 4.23 18.81 4.82
C THR A 157 3.82 19.08 3.38
N PHE A 158 3.32 20.29 3.15
CA PHE A 158 2.97 20.76 1.80
C PHE A 158 3.51 22.17 1.58
N ARG A 159 3.66 22.56 0.33
CA ARG A 159 4.17 23.89 -0.06
C ARG A 159 3.12 24.60 -0.89
N ARG A 160 2.88 25.87 -0.55
CA ARG A 160 2.00 26.81 -1.27
C ARG A 160 2.74 28.09 -1.54
N ALA A 161 2.79 28.53 -2.80
CA ALA A 161 3.52 29.74 -3.21
C ALA A 161 4.96 29.79 -2.64
N GLY A 162 5.67 28.66 -2.64
CA GLY A 162 7.02 28.53 -2.13
C GLY A 162 7.14 28.38 -0.61
N ILE A 163 6.07 28.61 0.15
CA ILE A 163 6.08 28.54 1.61
C ILE A 163 5.70 27.14 2.08
N ALA A 164 6.57 26.51 2.89
CA ALA A 164 6.31 25.21 3.48
C ALA A 164 5.34 25.35 4.68
N ASN A 165 4.31 24.50 4.67
CA ASN A 165 3.33 24.37 5.74
C ASN A 165 3.41 22.95 6.30
N ARG A 166 3.25 22.81 7.62
CA ARG A 166 3.25 21.52 8.29
C ARG A 166 2.04 21.38 9.21
N CYS A 167 1.36 20.25 9.10
CA CYS A 167 0.22 19.92 9.96
C CYS A 167 0.19 18.42 10.25
N PHE A 168 -0.72 18.01 11.15
CA PHE A 168 -1.07 16.62 11.35
C PHE A 168 -2.44 16.37 10.75
N VAL A 169 -2.55 15.34 9.91
CA VAL A 169 -3.81 14.95 9.27
C VAL A 169 -4.25 13.58 9.76
N ARG A 170 -5.54 13.41 9.96
CA ARG A 170 -6.16 12.10 10.17
C ARG A 170 -6.53 11.52 8.82
N LEU A 171 -5.98 10.37 8.51
CA LEU A 171 -6.21 9.68 7.24
C LEU A 171 -7.61 9.08 7.17
N ALA A 172 -8.28 9.24 6.04
CA ALA A 172 -9.56 8.60 5.73
C ALA A 172 -9.35 7.18 5.21
N GLY A 173 -10.43 6.39 5.08
CA GLY A 173 -10.39 5.10 4.40
C GLY A 173 -10.44 5.27 2.88
N LEU A 174 -9.82 4.36 2.16
CA LEU A 174 -9.81 4.34 0.69
C LEU A 174 -11.15 3.85 0.13
N HIS A 175 -11.78 2.86 0.79
CA HIS A 175 -13.03 2.25 0.36
C HIS A 175 -14.19 2.62 1.30
N HIS A 176 -15.41 2.48 0.78
CA HIS A 176 -16.60 2.66 1.60
C HIS A 176 -16.80 1.46 2.55
N GLU A 177 -17.25 1.70 3.79
CA GLU A 177 -17.40 0.63 4.81
C GLU A 177 -18.31 -0.52 4.33
N GLY A 178 -19.41 -0.20 3.63
CA GLY A 178 -20.31 -1.21 3.06
C GLY A 178 -19.67 -2.07 1.98
N GLU A 179 -18.76 -1.52 1.19
CA GLU A 179 -18.01 -2.24 0.17
C GLU A 179 -17.05 -3.24 0.79
N LEU A 180 -16.29 -2.82 1.80
CA LEU A 180 -15.38 -3.70 2.54
C LEU A 180 -16.14 -4.83 3.25
N ALA A 181 -17.28 -4.55 3.89
CA ALA A 181 -18.10 -5.56 4.53
C ALA A 181 -18.62 -6.61 3.51
N ALA A 182 -19.07 -6.16 2.34
CA ALA A 182 -19.51 -7.06 1.27
C ALA A 182 -18.40 -7.96 0.73
N LEU A 183 -17.16 -7.44 0.66
CA LEU A 183 -16.00 -8.22 0.23
C LEU A 183 -15.59 -9.28 1.23
N VAL A 184 -15.60 -8.96 2.51
CA VAL A 184 -15.30 -9.93 3.59
C VAL A 184 -16.34 -11.05 3.58
N GLN A 185 -17.64 -10.73 3.41
CA GLN A 185 -18.68 -11.73 3.30
C GLN A 185 -18.50 -12.66 2.08
N ARG A 186 -18.16 -12.10 0.92
CA ARG A 186 -17.86 -12.89 -0.29
C ARG A 186 -16.63 -13.79 -0.10
N GLY A 187 -15.58 -13.29 0.54
CA GLY A 187 -14.38 -14.08 0.86
C GLY A 187 -14.65 -15.22 1.83
N ALA A 188 -15.51 -15.00 2.82
CA ALA A 188 -15.91 -16.03 3.78
C ALA A 188 -16.75 -17.16 3.15
N HIS A 189 -17.40 -16.92 2.00
CA HIS A 189 -18.22 -17.90 1.26
C HIS A 189 -17.50 -18.46 0.02
N ALA A 190 -16.25 -18.08 -0.23
CA ALA A 190 -15.49 -18.65 -1.33
C ALA A 190 -15.24 -20.16 -1.04
N PRO A 191 -15.51 -21.04 -2.02
CA PRO A 191 -15.22 -22.46 -1.84
C PRO A 191 -13.73 -22.66 -1.57
N PRO A 192 -13.34 -23.63 -0.72
CA PRO A 192 -11.94 -23.93 -0.48
C PRO A 192 -11.22 -24.21 -1.81
N ALA A 193 -10.00 -23.68 -1.92
CA ALA A 193 -9.18 -23.93 -3.11
C ALA A 193 -9.11 -25.43 -3.37
N PRO A 194 -9.22 -25.87 -4.65
CA PRO A 194 -9.15 -27.30 -4.97
C PRO A 194 -7.83 -27.87 -4.46
N THR A 195 -7.92 -28.90 -3.64
CA THR A 195 -6.76 -29.66 -3.16
C THR A 195 -5.92 -30.11 -4.37
N PRO A 196 -4.59 -29.96 -4.35
CA PRO A 196 -3.74 -30.48 -5.40
C PRO A 196 -4.01 -31.98 -5.52
N ARG A 197 -4.36 -32.43 -6.70
CA ARG A 197 -4.40 -33.86 -6.97
C ARG A 197 -2.95 -34.37 -6.92
N SER A 198 -2.72 -35.35 -6.06
CA SER A 198 -1.48 -36.11 -5.92
C SER A 198 -1.08 -36.77 -7.22
#